data_f161769096dd16e79b17390ebf13246f
#
_entry.id   f161769096dd16e79b17390ebf13246f
#
_cell.length_a   1.000
_cell.length_b   1.000
_cell.length_c   1.000
_cell.angle_alpha   90.00
_cell.angle_beta   90.00
_cell.angle_gamma   90.00
#
_symmetry.space_group_name_H-M   'P 1'
#
loop_
_entity.id
_entity.type
_entity.pdbx_description
1 polymer ?
#
loop_
_entity_poly.entity_id
_entity_poly.type
_entity_poly.pdbx_seq_one_letter_code
_entity_poly.pdbx_strand_id
1 'polypeptide(L)'
;MKVPFNVVFLIIVLIFGSCLGNLSQTALNAMFSGIASDFFVDVSSGQWVTTIYMLVLGITVPSVTFLMKRFATKTVVLGALVLLFFGSTLDIFAWDFYSLIAGRVMQAVSAGITMPMMMSEIMTSFPRDKQATVMGIAGIAMGFAPNIGPTIGGWMIGVAGWRSFFFALSIAALLLVALAALFIKNVPAINRRAKFEAPSFILSALGFGGLLLGFSNASSYHLSSPFVWIPVVVGAVVLALFVRRQKRIKHPLINLSIFSSRRFTVSFWAGNFLFASFMGVTLILPLFIENQWGGTALDAGLALLPGTFAAFFINPLAGFLTDKIGARPVVVTASVFLLVGAASMMFIDETMPFWLIVLMQGIRATGVSGLISPLTSWGMGNLSHEVMTDASSFSTATRQACASMGTALMVFMVSFASEIGMTSLMGYQLAFAVSALFSLLMFLSAVLWVRR
;
A
#
# COMPACT_ATOMS: atom_id res chain seq x y z
N MET A 1 26.70 2.46 -17.46
CA MET A 1 26.24 1.19 -18.05
C MET A 1 24.82 1.35 -18.60
N LYS A 2 24.55 0.94 -19.84
CA LYS A 2 23.17 0.92 -20.36
C LYS A 2 22.46 -0.29 -19.76
N VAL A 3 21.33 -0.07 -19.07
CA VAL A 3 20.51 -1.17 -18.54
C VAL A 3 19.96 -1.97 -19.74
N PRO A 4 20.04 -3.29 -19.76
CA PRO A 4 19.53 -4.10 -20.86
C PRO A 4 18.02 -3.91 -21.05
N PHE A 5 17.55 -3.88 -22.30
CA PHE A 5 16.13 -3.70 -22.62
C PHE A 5 15.19 -4.64 -21.87
N ASN A 6 15.60 -5.90 -21.70
CA ASN A 6 14.81 -6.91 -20.99
C ASN A 6 14.55 -6.56 -19.51
N VAL A 7 15.50 -5.89 -18.83
CA VAL A 7 15.38 -5.47 -17.45
C VAL A 7 14.43 -4.28 -17.35
N VAL A 8 14.56 -3.31 -18.26
CA VAL A 8 13.65 -2.17 -18.34
C VAL A 8 12.22 -2.66 -18.57
N PHE A 9 12.05 -3.61 -19.49
CA PHE A 9 10.74 -4.18 -19.81
C PHE A 9 10.15 -4.95 -18.62
N LEU A 10 10.95 -5.75 -17.91
CA LEU A 10 10.55 -6.43 -16.68
C LEU A 10 9.99 -5.43 -15.66
N ILE A 11 10.70 -4.31 -15.46
CA ILE A 11 10.29 -3.29 -14.49
C ILE A 11 9.01 -2.59 -14.92
N ILE A 12 8.84 -2.29 -16.22
CA ILE A 12 7.59 -1.74 -16.76
C ILE A 12 6.42 -2.69 -16.45
N VAL A 13 6.57 -3.98 -16.72
CA VAL A 13 5.53 -4.99 -16.43
C VAL A 13 5.22 -5.06 -14.94
N LEU A 14 6.24 -5.00 -14.07
CA LEU A 14 6.06 -5.00 -12.63
C LEU A 14 5.39 -3.73 -12.11
N ILE A 15 5.70 -2.55 -12.68
CA ILE A 15 5.05 -1.28 -12.34
C ILE A 15 3.55 -1.35 -12.69
N PHE A 16 3.23 -1.77 -13.93
CA PHE A 16 1.84 -1.90 -14.34
C PHE A 16 1.09 -2.97 -13.54
N GLY A 17 1.71 -4.14 -13.30
CA GLY A 17 1.13 -5.20 -12.46
C GLY A 17 0.84 -4.73 -11.04
N SER A 18 1.79 -4.00 -10.43
CA SER A 18 1.60 -3.39 -9.10
C SER A 18 0.53 -2.29 -9.11
N CYS A 19 0.45 -1.50 -10.20
CA CYS A 19 -0.59 -0.48 -10.39
C CYS A 19 -1.98 -1.13 -10.45
N LEU A 20 -2.17 -2.17 -11.26
CA LEU A 20 -3.43 -2.92 -11.34
C LEU A 20 -3.80 -3.56 -10.01
N GLY A 21 -2.83 -4.12 -9.27
CA GLY A 21 -3.04 -4.65 -7.93
C GLY A 21 -3.54 -3.58 -6.95
N ASN A 22 -2.86 -2.43 -6.86
CA ASN A 22 -3.28 -1.33 -5.98
C ASN A 22 -4.63 -0.73 -6.40
N LEU A 23 -4.86 -0.61 -7.71
CA LEU A 23 -6.16 -0.15 -8.24
C LEU A 23 -7.27 -1.11 -7.83
N SER A 24 -7.04 -2.43 -7.99
CA SER A 24 -7.98 -3.48 -7.56
C SER A 24 -8.24 -3.43 -6.04
N GLN A 25 -7.24 -3.08 -5.23
CA GLN A 25 -7.39 -2.94 -3.79
C GLN A 25 -8.36 -1.82 -3.41
N THR A 26 -8.27 -0.66 -4.05
CA THR A 26 -8.93 0.57 -3.60
C THR A 26 -10.23 0.91 -4.35
N ALA A 27 -10.36 0.48 -5.62
CA ALA A 27 -11.56 0.76 -6.41
C ALA A 27 -12.83 0.16 -5.78
N LEU A 28 -12.69 -0.99 -5.12
CA LEU A 28 -13.83 -1.66 -4.49
C LEU A 28 -14.39 -0.94 -3.27
N ASN A 29 -13.64 -0.01 -2.67
CA ASN A 29 -14.17 0.81 -1.57
C ASN A 29 -15.42 1.61 -1.99
N ALA A 30 -15.50 1.99 -3.27
CA ALA A 30 -16.68 2.69 -3.83
C ALA A 30 -17.76 1.73 -4.38
N MET A 31 -17.49 0.43 -4.44
CA MET A 31 -18.38 -0.57 -5.08
C MET A 31 -19.02 -1.54 -4.10
N PHE A 32 -18.56 -1.62 -2.84
CA PHE A 32 -18.97 -2.69 -1.94
C PHE A 32 -20.47 -2.68 -1.62
N SER A 33 -21.13 -1.52 -1.60
CA SER A 33 -22.59 -1.43 -1.42
C SER A 33 -23.37 -2.07 -2.58
N GLY A 34 -22.94 -1.83 -3.80
CA GLY A 34 -23.52 -2.46 -4.99
C GLY A 34 -23.26 -3.98 -5.04
N ILE A 35 -22.07 -4.40 -4.65
CA ILE A 35 -21.73 -5.83 -4.53
C ILE A 35 -22.57 -6.51 -3.44
N ALA A 36 -22.70 -5.87 -2.26
CA ALA A 36 -23.51 -6.39 -1.17
C ALA A 36 -25.00 -6.55 -1.57
N SER A 37 -25.52 -5.57 -2.32
CA SER A 37 -26.90 -5.63 -2.86
C SER A 37 -27.07 -6.77 -3.86
N ASP A 38 -26.13 -6.99 -4.78
CA ASP A 38 -26.23 -8.04 -5.80
C ASP A 38 -26.20 -9.46 -5.22
N PHE A 39 -25.43 -9.66 -4.14
CA PHE A 39 -25.31 -10.96 -3.48
C PHE A 39 -26.21 -11.11 -2.25
N PHE A 40 -27.08 -10.14 -1.97
CA PHE A 40 -28.01 -10.15 -0.82
C PHE A 40 -27.28 -10.38 0.52
N VAL A 41 -26.09 -9.80 0.67
CA VAL A 41 -25.32 -9.81 1.93
C VAL A 41 -25.41 -8.44 2.59
N ASP A 42 -25.26 -8.42 3.92
CA ASP A 42 -25.20 -7.16 4.66
C ASP A 42 -23.91 -6.36 4.34
N VAL A 43 -23.95 -5.07 4.54
CA VAL A 43 -22.83 -4.16 4.23
C VAL A 43 -21.54 -4.53 4.97
N SER A 44 -21.66 -5.02 6.20
CA SER A 44 -20.50 -5.47 6.99
C SER A 44 -19.85 -6.73 6.37
N SER A 45 -20.65 -7.64 5.85
CA SER A 45 -20.14 -8.78 5.07
C SER A 45 -19.53 -8.31 3.75
N GLY A 46 -20.13 -7.32 3.08
CA GLY A 46 -19.58 -6.73 1.86
C GLY A 46 -18.16 -6.16 2.02
N GLN A 47 -17.82 -5.62 3.20
CA GLN A 47 -16.48 -5.11 3.48
C GLN A 47 -15.39 -6.21 3.44
N TRP A 48 -15.75 -7.48 3.61
CA TRP A 48 -14.80 -8.58 3.49
C TRP A 48 -14.13 -8.67 2.12
N VAL A 49 -14.75 -8.16 1.07
CA VAL A 49 -14.16 -8.07 -0.28
C VAL A 49 -12.84 -7.27 -0.27
N THR A 50 -12.78 -6.20 0.53
CA THR A 50 -11.56 -5.38 0.69
C THR A 50 -10.64 -5.94 1.79
N THR A 51 -11.22 -6.38 2.91
CA THR A 51 -10.48 -6.91 4.05
C THR A 51 -9.67 -8.15 3.68
N ILE A 52 -10.28 -9.13 2.98
CA ILE A 52 -9.57 -10.35 2.56
C ILE A 52 -8.40 -10.03 1.61
N TYR A 53 -8.57 -9.03 0.75
CA TYR A 53 -7.50 -8.60 -0.13
C TYR A 53 -6.29 -8.09 0.66
N MET A 54 -6.52 -7.20 1.64
CA MET A 54 -5.44 -6.66 2.48
C MET A 54 -4.76 -7.74 3.31
N LEU A 55 -5.55 -8.66 3.88
CA LEU A 55 -5.05 -9.80 4.66
C LEU A 55 -4.14 -10.70 3.82
N VAL A 56 -4.64 -11.16 2.68
CA VAL A 56 -3.92 -12.10 1.81
C VAL A 56 -2.68 -11.44 1.21
N LEU A 57 -2.76 -10.15 0.83
CA LEU A 57 -1.60 -9.38 0.39
C LEU A 57 -0.52 -9.39 1.48
N GLY A 58 -0.87 -9.00 2.72
CA GLY A 58 0.07 -8.94 3.84
C GLY A 58 0.68 -10.30 4.18
N ILE A 59 -0.09 -11.39 4.09
CA ILE A 59 0.36 -12.77 4.30
C ILE A 59 1.32 -13.22 3.18
N THR A 60 1.06 -12.80 1.94
CA THR A 60 1.84 -13.24 0.77
C THR A 60 3.21 -12.59 0.70
N VAL A 61 3.31 -11.30 1.04
CA VAL A 61 4.53 -10.50 0.90
C VAL A 61 5.79 -11.15 1.48
N PRO A 62 5.81 -11.72 2.70
CA PRO A 62 6.99 -12.38 3.25
C PRO A 62 7.47 -13.61 2.45
N SER A 63 6.59 -14.25 1.66
CA SER A 63 6.95 -15.41 0.83
C SER A 63 7.74 -15.03 -0.42
N VAL A 64 7.70 -13.77 -0.83
CA VAL A 64 8.30 -13.30 -2.09
C VAL A 64 9.82 -13.54 -2.12
N THR A 65 10.49 -13.33 -0.99
CA THR A 65 11.93 -13.63 -0.86
C THR A 65 12.24 -15.08 -1.21
N PHE A 66 11.46 -16.03 -0.72
CA PHE A 66 11.61 -17.44 -1.07
C PHE A 66 11.33 -17.67 -2.56
N LEU A 67 10.24 -17.12 -3.09
CA LEU A 67 9.86 -17.27 -4.50
C LEU A 67 10.97 -16.78 -5.43
N MET A 68 11.54 -15.60 -5.18
CA MET A 68 12.63 -15.03 -5.99
C MET A 68 13.94 -15.80 -5.85
N LYS A 69 14.22 -16.43 -4.69
CA LYS A 69 15.39 -17.30 -4.53
C LYS A 69 15.22 -18.63 -5.24
N ARG A 70 14.05 -19.24 -5.19
CA ARG A 70 13.77 -20.62 -5.63
C ARG A 70 13.42 -20.74 -7.12
N PHE A 71 12.70 -19.78 -7.66
CA PHE A 71 12.16 -19.80 -9.02
C PHE A 71 12.81 -18.74 -9.90
N ALA A 72 12.79 -18.98 -11.21
CA ALA A 72 13.24 -17.99 -12.17
C ALA A 72 12.32 -16.75 -12.15
N THR A 73 12.89 -15.56 -12.32
CA THR A 73 12.18 -14.29 -12.30
C THR A 73 10.96 -14.28 -13.23
N LYS A 74 11.10 -14.76 -14.48
CA LYS A 74 10.00 -14.86 -15.43
C LYS A 74 8.86 -15.72 -14.91
N THR A 75 9.16 -16.85 -14.28
CA THR A 75 8.13 -17.77 -13.74
C THR A 75 7.33 -17.13 -12.63
N VAL A 76 8.00 -16.39 -11.73
CA VAL A 76 7.34 -15.69 -10.60
C VAL A 76 6.44 -14.58 -11.13
N VAL A 77 6.93 -13.77 -12.06
CA VAL A 77 6.15 -12.66 -12.67
C VAL A 77 4.93 -13.19 -13.42
N LEU A 78 5.14 -14.18 -14.31
CA LEU A 78 4.03 -14.78 -15.04
C LEU A 78 3.01 -15.43 -14.11
N GLY A 79 3.46 -16.17 -13.10
CA GLY A 79 2.56 -16.78 -12.12
C GLY A 79 1.72 -15.74 -11.38
N ALA A 80 2.32 -14.61 -10.96
CA ALA A 80 1.59 -13.53 -10.32
C ALA A 80 0.56 -12.88 -11.26
N LEU A 81 0.95 -12.56 -12.51
CA LEU A 81 0.04 -11.94 -13.48
C LEU A 81 -1.09 -12.88 -13.92
N VAL A 82 -0.80 -14.17 -14.05
CA VAL A 82 -1.80 -15.21 -14.34
C VAL A 82 -2.81 -15.32 -13.20
N LEU A 83 -2.38 -15.24 -11.94
CA LEU A 83 -3.28 -15.17 -10.78
C LEU A 83 -4.16 -13.92 -10.83
N LEU A 84 -3.61 -12.75 -11.21
CA LEU A 84 -4.39 -11.54 -11.39
C LEU A 84 -5.46 -11.71 -12.47
N PHE A 85 -5.09 -12.27 -13.61
CA PHE A 85 -6.00 -12.54 -14.72
C PHE A 85 -7.13 -13.49 -14.33
N PHE A 86 -6.80 -14.67 -13.79
CA PHE A 86 -7.81 -15.66 -13.40
C PHE A 86 -8.68 -15.18 -12.24
N GLY A 87 -8.10 -14.50 -11.23
CA GLY A 87 -8.87 -13.90 -10.14
C GLY A 87 -9.87 -12.86 -10.65
N SER A 88 -9.43 -11.97 -11.56
CA SER A 88 -10.33 -10.98 -12.16
C SER A 88 -11.40 -11.61 -13.04
N THR A 89 -11.06 -12.66 -13.79
CA THR A 89 -12.01 -13.41 -14.60
C THR A 89 -13.04 -14.13 -13.73
N LEU A 90 -12.61 -14.73 -12.61
CA LEU A 90 -13.52 -15.35 -11.65
C LEU A 90 -14.51 -14.34 -11.07
N ASP A 91 -14.05 -13.11 -10.77
CA ASP A 91 -14.91 -12.05 -10.24
C ASP A 91 -15.95 -11.56 -11.26
N ILE A 92 -15.63 -11.56 -12.58
CA ILE A 92 -16.61 -11.25 -13.63
C ILE A 92 -17.80 -12.24 -13.59
N PHE A 93 -17.47 -13.52 -13.47
CA PHE A 93 -18.44 -14.63 -13.48
C PHE A 93 -18.86 -15.10 -12.08
N ALA A 94 -18.59 -14.31 -11.03
CA ALA A 94 -18.94 -14.67 -9.67
C ALA A 94 -20.44 -14.92 -9.54
N TRP A 95 -20.80 -16.16 -9.14
CA TRP A 95 -22.17 -16.63 -8.97
C TRP A 95 -22.67 -16.50 -7.52
N ASP A 96 -21.74 -16.39 -6.58
CA ASP A 96 -22.00 -16.15 -5.17
C ASP A 96 -20.91 -15.28 -4.53
N PHE A 97 -21.14 -14.85 -3.30
CA PHE A 97 -20.18 -14.02 -2.58
C PHE A 97 -18.85 -14.73 -2.31
N TYR A 98 -18.85 -16.04 -2.11
CA TYR A 98 -17.63 -16.82 -1.84
C TYR A 98 -16.74 -16.97 -3.07
N SER A 99 -17.33 -17.10 -4.26
CA SER A 99 -16.59 -17.11 -5.53
C SER A 99 -15.91 -15.77 -5.80
N LEU A 100 -16.59 -14.64 -5.48
CA LEU A 100 -15.98 -13.32 -5.50
C LEU A 100 -14.79 -13.23 -4.51
N ILE A 101 -14.96 -13.69 -3.27
CA ILE A 101 -13.87 -13.73 -2.28
C ILE A 101 -12.69 -14.57 -2.79
N ALA A 102 -12.93 -15.69 -3.46
CA ALA A 102 -11.87 -16.53 -4.04
C ALA A 102 -11.07 -15.79 -5.13
N GLY A 103 -11.76 -15.07 -6.03
CA GLY A 103 -11.10 -14.22 -7.02
C GLY A 103 -10.25 -13.11 -6.37
N ARG A 104 -10.78 -12.47 -5.31
CA ARG A 104 -10.05 -11.46 -4.51
C ARG A 104 -8.79 -12.03 -3.87
N VAL A 105 -8.82 -13.25 -3.34
CA VAL A 105 -7.63 -13.94 -2.82
C VAL A 105 -6.57 -14.08 -3.90
N MET A 106 -6.93 -14.53 -5.11
CA MET A 106 -5.98 -14.68 -6.22
C MET A 106 -5.35 -13.34 -6.64
N GLN A 107 -6.15 -12.28 -6.74
CA GLN A 107 -5.66 -10.93 -7.05
C GLN A 107 -4.71 -10.41 -5.95
N ALA A 108 -5.03 -10.62 -4.69
CA ALA A 108 -4.21 -10.20 -3.55
C ALA A 108 -2.85 -10.92 -3.50
N VAL A 109 -2.81 -12.21 -3.82
CA VAL A 109 -1.54 -12.96 -3.96
C VAL A 109 -0.69 -12.34 -5.07
N SER A 110 -1.29 -12.01 -6.21
CA SER A 110 -0.58 -11.33 -7.30
C SER A 110 0.05 -10.00 -6.86
N ALA A 111 -0.74 -9.13 -6.23
CA ALA A 111 -0.28 -7.84 -5.74
C ALA A 111 0.82 -7.98 -4.67
N GLY A 112 0.66 -8.93 -3.75
CA GLY A 112 1.64 -9.26 -2.72
C GLY A 112 2.98 -9.74 -3.26
N ILE A 113 3.02 -10.29 -4.48
CA ILE A 113 4.25 -10.70 -5.16
C ILE A 113 4.83 -9.54 -5.98
N THR A 114 4.02 -8.86 -6.79
CA THR A 114 4.51 -7.89 -7.79
C THR A 114 5.13 -6.65 -7.15
N MET A 115 4.56 -6.15 -6.05
CA MET A 115 4.99 -4.90 -5.42
C MET A 115 6.40 -4.97 -4.78
N PRO A 116 6.70 -5.92 -3.87
CA PRO A 116 8.06 -6.01 -3.31
C PRO A 116 9.09 -6.47 -4.36
N MET A 117 8.66 -7.27 -5.34
CA MET A 117 9.51 -7.67 -6.46
C MET A 117 9.91 -6.47 -7.32
N MET A 118 8.97 -5.59 -7.64
CA MET A 118 9.23 -4.33 -8.36
C MET A 118 10.29 -3.48 -7.64
N MET A 119 10.12 -3.26 -6.34
CA MET A 119 11.06 -2.47 -5.53
C MET A 119 12.46 -3.11 -5.51
N SER A 120 12.53 -4.43 -5.30
CA SER A 120 13.78 -5.18 -5.27
C SER A 120 14.50 -5.14 -6.62
N GLU A 121 13.79 -5.39 -7.72
CA GLU A 121 14.37 -5.40 -9.08
C GLU A 121 14.89 -4.01 -9.48
N ILE A 122 14.20 -2.93 -9.14
CA ILE A 122 14.69 -1.56 -9.39
C ILE A 122 16.00 -1.33 -8.66
N MET A 123 16.06 -1.67 -7.38
CA MET A 123 17.24 -1.41 -6.54
C MET A 123 18.44 -2.30 -6.89
N THR A 124 18.21 -3.47 -7.49
CA THR A 124 19.30 -4.39 -7.88
C THR A 124 19.77 -4.19 -9.32
N SER A 125 18.89 -3.74 -10.22
CA SER A 125 19.17 -3.71 -11.66
C SER A 125 19.60 -2.35 -12.19
N PHE A 126 19.29 -1.26 -11.49
CA PHE A 126 19.67 0.09 -11.91
C PHE A 126 20.90 0.61 -11.16
N PRO A 127 21.77 1.41 -11.85
CA PRO A 127 22.88 2.08 -11.21
C PRO A 127 22.37 3.08 -10.15
N ARG A 128 23.16 3.30 -9.11
CA ARG A 128 22.77 4.09 -7.93
C ARG A 128 22.31 5.51 -8.24
N ASP A 129 22.87 6.12 -9.28
CA ASP A 129 22.53 7.46 -9.78
C ASP A 129 21.17 7.56 -10.49
N LYS A 130 20.47 6.44 -10.69
CA LYS A 130 19.15 6.36 -11.35
C LYS A 130 18.09 5.61 -10.53
N GLN A 131 18.49 5.04 -9.40
CA GLN A 131 17.58 4.23 -8.58
C GLN A 131 16.40 5.06 -8.06
N ALA A 132 16.64 6.27 -7.57
CA ALA A 132 15.57 7.10 -7.05
C ALA A 132 14.64 7.62 -8.17
N THR A 133 15.15 7.94 -9.35
CA THR A 133 14.33 8.31 -10.51
C THR A 133 13.40 7.18 -10.93
N VAL A 134 13.94 5.96 -11.08
CA VAL A 134 13.13 4.80 -11.50
C VAL A 134 12.15 4.41 -10.39
N MET A 135 12.55 4.48 -9.12
CA MET A 135 11.66 4.30 -7.98
C MET A 135 10.56 5.37 -7.94
N GLY A 136 10.85 6.60 -8.39
CA GLY A 136 9.87 7.68 -8.54
C GLY A 136 8.79 7.34 -9.57
N ILE A 137 9.19 6.78 -10.71
CA ILE A 137 8.24 6.30 -11.72
C ILE A 137 7.41 5.13 -11.16
N ALA A 138 8.04 4.21 -10.44
CA ALA A 138 7.33 3.12 -9.75
C ALA A 138 6.41 3.64 -8.62
N GLY A 139 6.74 4.78 -8.01
CA GLY A 139 5.92 5.47 -7.02
C GLY A 139 4.55 5.90 -7.56
N ILE A 140 4.39 6.01 -8.89
CA ILE A 140 3.07 6.21 -9.51
C ILE A 140 2.15 5.02 -9.15
N ALA A 141 2.63 3.78 -9.27
CA ALA A 141 1.84 2.60 -8.89
C ALA A 141 1.47 2.58 -7.40
N MET A 142 2.30 3.18 -6.54
CA MET A 142 2.08 3.19 -5.09
C MET A 142 1.22 4.35 -4.60
N GLY A 143 1.18 5.47 -5.31
CA GLY A 143 0.46 6.68 -4.90
C GLY A 143 -0.71 7.05 -5.81
N PHE A 144 -0.57 6.92 -7.13
CA PHE A 144 -1.64 7.25 -8.08
C PHE A 144 -2.79 6.25 -8.01
N ALA A 145 -2.50 4.94 -8.06
CA ALA A 145 -3.54 3.91 -8.08
C ALA A 145 -4.46 3.95 -6.83
N PRO A 146 -3.96 4.08 -5.59
CA PRO A 146 -4.82 4.21 -4.42
C PRO A 146 -5.73 5.44 -4.43
N ASN A 147 -5.26 6.55 -4.99
CA ASN A 147 -6.06 7.79 -5.02
C ASN A 147 -7.12 7.78 -6.13
N ILE A 148 -6.81 7.23 -7.31
CA ILE A 148 -7.75 7.21 -8.45
C ILE A 148 -8.73 6.02 -8.38
N GLY A 149 -8.37 4.98 -7.61
CA GLY A 149 -9.17 3.75 -7.51
C GLY A 149 -10.64 4.01 -7.18
N PRO A 150 -10.96 4.69 -6.07
CA PRO A 150 -12.34 5.00 -5.70
C PRO A 150 -13.10 5.79 -6.77
N THR A 151 -12.43 6.73 -7.43
CA THR A 151 -13.04 7.54 -8.51
C THR A 151 -13.41 6.67 -9.72
N ILE A 152 -12.48 5.82 -10.19
CA ILE A 152 -12.75 4.87 -11.27
C ILE A 152 -13.84 3.89 -10.86
N GLY A 153 -13.77 3.37 -9.63
CA GLY A 153 -14.74 2.45 -9.07
C GLY A 153 -16.14 3.04 -9.04
N GLY A 154 -16.28 4.24 -8.49
CA GLY A 154 -17.55 4.96 -8.41
C GLY A 154 -18.14 5.30 -9.79
N TRP A 155 -17.29 5.68 -10.75
CA TRP A 155 -17.72 5.93 -12.13
C TRP A 155 -18.20 4.63 -12.81
N MET A 156 -17.44 3.57 -12.71
CA MET A 156 -17.77 2.30 -13.39
C MET A 156 -19.03 1.65 -12.84
N ILE A 157 -19.27 1.70 -11.52
CA ILE A 157 -20.51 1.15 -10.96
C ILE A 157 -21.74 1.91 -11.45
N GLY A 158 -21.62 3.22 -11.63
CA GLY A 158 -22.72 4.05 -12.15
C GLY A 158 -23.07 3.81 -13.62
N VAL A 159 -22.07 3.45 -14.44
CA VAL A 159 -22.25 3.32 -15.91
C VAL A 159 -22.53 1.87 -16.32
N ALA A 160 -21.79 0.89 -15.79
CA ALA A 160 -21.80 -0.48 -16.30
C ALA A 160 -21.79 -1.56 -15.18
N GLY A 161 -21.98 -1.15 -13.93
CA GLY A 161 -21.94 -2.04 -12.77
C GLY A 161 -20.53 -2.48 -12.37
N TRP A 162 -20.39 -3.06 -11.18
CA TRP A 162 -19.11 -3.41 -10.58
C TRP A 162 -18.35 -4.51 -11.37
N ARG A 163 -19.05 -5.39 -12.09
CA ARG A 163 -18.41 -6.43 -12.93
C ARG A 163 -17.59 -5.86 -14.08
N SER A 164 -17.96 -4.68 -14.58
CA SER A 164 -17.22 -4.00 -15.65
C SER A 164 -15.79 -3.64 -15.26
N PHE A 165 -15.55 -3.32 -13.98
CA PHE A 165 -14.23 -3.08 -13.44
C PHE A 165 -13.34 -4.33 -13.56
N PHE A 166 -13.84 -5.48 -13.16
CA PHE A 166 -13.09 -6.73 -13.25
C PHE A 166 -12.87 -7.17 -14.71
N PHE A 167 -13.80 -6.85 -15.61
CA PHE A 167 -13.62 -7.06 -17.04
C PHE A 167 -12.44 -6.25 -17.59
N ALA A 168 -12.38 -4.96 -17.30
CA ALA A 168 -11.26 -4.10 -17.68
C ALA A 168 -9.93 -4.57 -17.06
N LEU A 169 -9.97 -4.95 -15.78
CA LEU A 169 -8.81 -5.47 -15.04
C LEU A 169 -8.30 -6.80 -15.65
N SER A 170 -9.21 -7.69 -16.04
CA SER A 170 -8.89 -8.98 -16.66
C SER A 170 -8.21 -8.79 -18.03
N ILE A 171 -8.73 -7.89 -18.86
CA ILE A 171 -8.11 -7.56 -20.17
C ILE A 171 -6.71 -6.98 -19.95
N ALA A 172 -6.55 -6.02 -19.03
CA ALA A 172 -5.26 -5.43 -18.74
C ALA A 172 -4.26 -6.47 -18.21
N ALA A 173 -4.69 -7.37 -17.33
CA ALA A 173 -3.87 -8.47 -16.82
C ALA A 173 -3.46 -9.45 -17.93
N LEU A 174 -4.39 -9.82 -18.83
CA LEU A 174 -4.10 -10.69 -19.98
C LEU A 174 -3.04 -10.07 -20.90
N LEU A 175 -3.16 -8.77 -21.21
CA LEU A 175 -2.17 -8.05 -21.99
C LEU A 175 -0.80 -8.08 -21.31
N LEU A 176 -0.74 -7.86 -19.99
CA LEU A 176 0.53 -7.96 -19.24
C LEU A 176 1.10 -9.38 -19.23
N VAL A 177 0.26 -10.43 -19.14
CA VAL A 177 0.69 -11.84 -19.26
C VAL A 177 1.31 -12.08 -20.63
N ALA A 178 0.64 -11.66 -21.72
CA ALA A 178 1.14 -11.80 -23.06
C ALA A 178 2.49 -11.08 -23.26
N LEU A 179 2.56 -9.82 -22.83
CA LEU A 179 3.79 -9.03 -22.91
C LEU A 179 4.92 -9.66 -22.07
N ALA A 180 4.64 -10.12 -20.85
CA ALA A 180 5.62 -10.78 -20.00
C ALA A 180 6.12 -12.09 -20.61
N ALA A 181 5.22 -12.88 -21.20
CA ALA A 181 5.58 -14.14 -21.86
C ALA A 181 6.51 -13.94 -23.07
N LEU A 182 6.25 -12.89 -23.86
CA LEU A 182 7.01 -12.62 -25.08
C LEU A 182 8.36 -11.95 -24.82
N PHE A 183 8.41 -10.96 -23.92
CA PHE A 183 9.56 -10.06 -23.83
C PHE A 183 10.43 -10.26 -22.57
N ILE A 184 9.92 -10.86 -21.49
CA ILE A 184 10.76 -11.12 -20.32
C ILE A 184 11.65 -12.32 -20.58
N LYS A 185 12.97 -12.10 -20.50
CA LYS A 185 13.94 -13.20 -20.56
C LYS A 185 13.97 -13.96 -19.23
N ASN A 186 14.22 -15.25 -19.34
CA ASN A 186 14.30 -16.12 -18.17
C ASN A 186 15.64 -15.90 -17.45
N VAL A 187 15.58 -15.22 -16.29
CA VAL A 187 16.73 -15.11 -15.38
C VAL A 187 16.68 -16.30 -14.43
N PRO A 188 17.75 -17.13 -14.37
CA PRO A 188 17.76 -18.32 -13.52
C PRO A 188 17.59 -17.99 -12.05
N ALA A 189 16.99 -18.91 -11.30
CA ALA A 189 16.87 -18.83 -9.87
C ALA A 189 18.24 -18.72 -9.17
N ILE A 190 18.33 -17.88 -8.16
CA ILE A 190 19.57 -17.67 -7.38
C ILE A 190 19.98 -18.95 -6.66
N ASN A 191 19.00 -19.67 -6.09
CA ASN A 191 19.24 -20.91 -5.35
C ASN A 191 18.08 -21.90 -5.56
N ARG A 192 18.19 -22.77 -6.57
CA ARG A 192 17.17 -23.80 -6.87
C ARG A 192 16.95 -24.82 -5.76
N ARG A 193 17.87 -24.90 -4.77
CA ARG A 193 17.75 -25.80 -3.62
C ARG A 193 17.24 -25.10 -2.35
N ALA A 194 16.85 -23.82 -2.43
CA ALA A 194 16.25 -23.13 -1.30
C ALA A 194 15.04 -23.91 -0.77
N LYS A 195 15.01 -24.15 0.54
CA LYS A 195 13.91 -24.83 1.21
C LYS A 195 12.92 -23.80 1.71
N PHE A 196 11.63 -24.08 1.56
CA PHE A 196 10.58 -23.25 2.13
C PHE A 196 10.52 -23.45 3.64
N GLU A 197 10.68 -22.39 4.38
CA GLU A 197 10.62 -22.42 5.85
C GLU A 197 9.16 -22.20 6.29
N ALA A 198 8.36 -23.28 6.20
CA ALA A 198 6.93 -23.25 6.48
C ALA A 198 6.56 -22.72 7.89
N PRO A 199 7.28 -23.08 9.00
CA PRO A 199 6.95 -22.52 10.30
C PRO A 199 7.13 -20.99 10.37
N SER A 200 8.15 -20.44 9.73
CA SER A 200 8.33 -18.98 9.67
C SER A 200 7.24 -18.31 8.82
N PHE A 201 6.84 -18.94 7.72
CA PHE A 201 5.75 -18.44 6.92
C PHE A 201 4.44 -18.42 7.71
N ILE A 202 4.10 -19.49 8.42
CA ILE A 202 2.90 -19.57 9.26
C ILE A 202 2.92 -18.48 10.35
N LEU A 203 4.06 -18.30 11.03
CA LEU A 203 4.22 -17.24 12.02
C LEU A 203 4.06 -15.84 11.41
N SER A 204 4.62 -15.58 10.22
CA SER A 204 4.44 -14.29 9.56
C SER A 204 3.00 -14.09 9.10
N ALA A 205 2.36 -15.13 8.56
CA ALA A 205 0.98 -15.10 8.12
C ALA A 205 0.00 -14.81 9.26
N LEU A 206 0.15 -15.52 10.38
CA LEU A 206 -0.68 -15.30 11.57
C LEU A 206 -0.35 -13.95 12.24
N GLY A 207 0.91 -13.53 12.23
CA GLY A 207 1.35 -12.26 12.80
C GLY A 207 0.81 -11.05 12.04
N PHE A 208 1.14 -10.94 10.75
CA PHE A 208 0.64 -9.85 9.90
C PHE A 208 -0.88 -9.97 9.68
N GLY A 209 -1.39 -11.19 9.45
CA GLY A 209 -2.82 -11.43 9.29
C GLY A 209 -3.62 -11.03 10.53
N GLY A 210 -3.14 -11.36 11.72
CA GLY A 210 -3.77 -10.95 12.99
C GLY A 210 -3.80 -9.44 13.18
N LEU A 211 -2.68 -8.74 12.91
CA LEU A 211 -2.64 -7.28 12.98
C LEU A 211 -3.60 -6.64 11.97
N LEU A 212 -3.55 -7.07 10.71
CA LEU A 212 -4.41 -6.52 9.65
C LEU A 212 -5.89 -6.79 9.94
N LEU A 213 -6.23 -8.01 10.39
CA LEU A 213 -7.61 -8.38 10.75
C LEU A 213 -8.12 -7.53 11.91
N GLY A 214 -7.32 -7.41 12.98
CA GLY A 214 -7.72 -6.64 14.14
C GLY A 214 -7.91 -5.16 13.83
N PHE A 215 -7.01 -4.56 13.05
CA PHE A 215 -7.16 -3.17 12.61
C PHE A 215 -8.30 -2.99 11.61
N SER A 216 -8.55 -3.95 10.74
CA SER A 216 -9.73 -3.92 9.83
C SER A 216 -11.03 -4.01 10.63
N ASN A 217 -11.08 -4.86 11.65
CA ASN A 217 -12.25 -4.99 12.52
C ASN A 217 -12.57 -3.70 13.30
N ALA A 218 -11.58 -2.86 13.56
CA ALA A 218 -11.80 -1.57 14.24
C ALA A 218 -12.68 -0.59 13.44
N SER A 219 -12.86 -0.80 12.14
CA SER A 219 -13.81 -0.03 11.32
C SER A 219 -15.25 -0.54 11.41
N SER A 220 -15.47 -1.78 11.86
CA SER A 220 -16.77 -2.45 11.87
C SER A 220 -17.28 -2.75 13.29
N TYR A 221 -16.38 -2.87 14.26
CA TYR A 221 -16.69 -3.17 15.65
C TYR A 221 -16.19 -2.05 16.55
N HIS A 222 -16.86 -1.89 17.69
CA HIS A 222 -16.41 -1.00 18.74
C HIS A 222 -14.99 -1.33 19.20
N LEU A 223 -14.15 -0.33 19.46
CA LEU A 223 -12.75 -0.55 19.85
C LEU A 223 -12.58 -1.30 21.19
N SER A 224 -13.58 -1.26 22.08
CA SER A 224 -13.59 -2.10 23.27
C SER A 224 -13.87 -3.57 22.98
N SER A 225 -14.24 -3.91 21.73
CA SER A 225 -14.60 -5.27 21.36
C SER A 225 -13.40 -6.21 21.37
N PRO A 226 -13.55 -7.42 21.96
CA PRO A 226 -12.54 -8.47 21.87
C PRO A 226 -12.17 -8.85 20.42
N PHE A 227 -13.10 -8.71 19.47
CA PHE A 227 -12.87 -8.98 18.05
C PHE A 227 -11.82 -8.06 17.41
N VAL A 228 -11.54 -6.89 18.00
CA VAL A 228 -10.47 -5.99 17.59
C VAL A 228 -9.16 -6.39 18.27
N TRP A 229 -9.16 -6.46 19.60
CA TRP A 229 -7.93 -6.58 20.37
C TRP A 229 -7.34 -7.99 20.39
N ILE A 230 -8.17 -9.05 20.38
CA ILE A 230 -7.65 -10.41 20.36
C ILE A 230 -6.76 -10.64 19.13
N PRO A 231 -7.22 -10.35 17.89
CA PRO A 231 -6.36 -10.50 16.72
C PRO A 231 -5.12 -9.60 16.75
N VAL A 232 -5.23 -8.36 17.25
CA VAL A 232 -4.07 -7.44 17.36
C VAL A 232 -3.03 -7.99 18.33
N VAL A 233 -3.44 -8.38 19.54
CA VAL A 233 -2.52 -8.89 20.57
C VAL A 233 -1.90 -10.21 20.14
N VAL A 234 -2.70 -11.15 19.65
CA VAL A 234 -2.21 -12.43 19.13
C VAL A 234 -1.26 -12.20 17.96
N GLY A 235 -1.63 -11.33 17.02
CA GLY A 235 -0.81 -10.96 15.87
C GLY A 235 0.54 -10.37 16.29
N ALA A 236 0.53 -9.45 17.25
CA ALA A 236 1.76 -8.84 17.77
C ALA A 236 2.68 -9.85 18.47
N VAL A 237 2.12 -10.73 19.30
CA VAL A 237 2.87 -11.80 19.99
C VAL A 237 3.48 -12.77 18.97
N VAL A 238 2.67 -13.23 18.01
CA VAL A 238 3.12 -14.16 16.96
C VAL A 238 4.19 -13.50 16.07
N LEU A 239 4.04 -12.19 15.75
CA LEU A 239 5.06 -11.46 14.99
C LEU A 239 6.38 -11.32 15.80
N ALA A 240 6.30 -11.12 17.11
CA ALA A 240 7.48 -11.12 17.97
C ALA A 240 8.16 -12.50 17.97
N LEU A 241 7.38 -13.60 18.01
CA LEU A 241 7.90 -14.97 17.89
C LEU A 241 8.53 -15.20 16.49
N PHE A 242 7.92 -14.69 15.43
CA PHE A 242 8.50 -14.71 14.07
C PHE A 242 9.86 -14.02 14.06
N VAL A 243 9.96 -12.78 14.54
CA VAL A 243 11.22 -12.02 14.59
C VAL A 243 12.29 -12.77 15.41
N ARG A 244 11.91 -13.32 16.59
CA ARG A 244 12.81 -14.11 17.42
C ARG A 244 13.30 -15.36 16.69
N ARG A 245 12.42 -16.05 15.94
CA ARG A 245 12.77 -17.22 15.13
C ARG A 245 13.74 -16.84 14.02
N GLN A 246 13.46 -15.75 13.24
CA GLN A 246 14.33 -15.32 12.14
C GLN A 246 15.77 -15.02 12.60
N LYS A 247 15.96 -14.55 13.83
CA LYS A 247 17.28 -14.29 14.40
C LYS A 247 18.06 -15.56 14.78
N ARG A 248 17.39 -16.72 14.90
CA ARG A 248 17.99 -17.96 15.43
C ARG A 248 18.24 -19.02 14.36
N ILE A 249 17.50 -19.02 13.27
CA ILE A 249 17.61 -20.06 12.24
C ILE A 249 18.69 -19.72 11.21
N LYS A 250 19.35 -20.77 10.67
CA LYS A 250 20.43 -20.64 9.68
C LYS A 250 19.96 -20.11 8.31
N HIS A 251 18.73 -20.44 7.92
CA HIS A 251 18.15 -20.04 6.64
C HIS A 251 16.82 -19.32 6.88
N PRO A 252 16.86 -18.05 7.32
CA PRO A 252 15.64 -17.29 7.61
C PRO A 252 14.81 -17.04 6.35
N LEU A 253 13.49 -16.97 6.53
CA LEU A 253 12.57 -16.57 5.47
C LEU A 253 12.83 -15.11 5.07
N ILE A 254 13.09 -14.26 6.07
CA ILE A 254 13.51 -12.86 5.91
C ILE A 254 14.77 -12.63 6.73
N ASN A 255 15.83 -12.18 6.08
CA ASN A 255 17.09 -11.90 6.75
C ASN A 255 17.02 -10.53 7.45
N LEU A 256 16.91 -10.54 8.78
CA LEU A 256 16.81 -9.32 9.59
C LEU A 256 18.12 -8.53 9.72
N SER A 257 19.24 -8.99 9.11
CA SER A 257 20.46 -8.19 9.02
C SER A 257 20.27 -6.86 8.29
N ILE A 258 19.17 -6.68 7.55
CA ILE A 258 18.74 -5.41 6.96
C ILE A 258 18.72 -4.27 7.98
N PHE A 259 18.39 -4.55 9.25
CA PHE A 259 18.34 -3.56 10.33
C PHE A 259 19.74 -3.17 10.88
N SER A 260 20.81 -3.83 10.48
CA SER A 260 22.17 -3.38 10.77
C SER A 260 22.52 -2.08 10.02
N SER A 261 21.84 -1.81 8.90
CA SER A 261 21.94 -0.54 8.19
C SER A 261 21.08 0.53 8.88
N ARG A 262 21.74 1.55 9.46
CA ARG A 262 21.04 2.68 10.07
C ARG A 262 20.15 3.41 9.07
N ARG A 263 20.60 3.55 7.80
CA ARG A 263 19.79 4.19 6.73
C ARG A 263 18.50 3.40 6.48
N PHE A 264 18.59 2.09 6.40
CA PHE A 264 17.41 1.24 6.25
C PHE A 264 16.47 1.37 7.43
N THR A 265 16.98 1.27 8.67
CA THR A 265 16.15 1.37 9.89
C THR A 265 15.39 2.69 9.98
N VAL A 266 16.06 3.82 9.68
CA VAL A 266 15.41 5.14 9.65
C VAL A 266 14.35 5.22 8.56
N SER A 267 14.69 4.82 7.33
CA SER A 267 13.74 4.79 6.21
C SER A 267 12.55 3.88 6.46
N PHE A 268 12.78 2.75 7.12
CA PHE A 268 11.74 1.80 7.51
C PHE A 268 10.69 2.45 8.44
N TRP A 269 11.13 3.05 9.55
CA TRP A 269 10.21 3.71 10.48
C TRP A 269 9.54 4.95 9.88
N ALA A 270 10.30 5.79 9.19
CA ALA A 270 9.77 6.96 8.50
C ALA A 270 8.72 6.56 7.44
N GLY A 271 8.98 5.50 6.68
CA GLY A 271 8.02 4.95 5.71
C GLY A 271 6.76 4.39 6.36
N ASN A 272 6.86 3.73 7.52
CA ASN A 272 5.71 3.24 8.26
C ASN A 272 4.85 4.39 8.81
N PHE A 273 5.44 5.45 9.35
CA PHE A 273 4.72 6.65 9.77
C PHE A 273 4.03 7.36 8.60
N LEU A 274 4.73 7.44 7.45
CA LEU A 274 4.16 8.00 6.22
C LEU A 274 2.89 7.25 5.81
N PHE A 275 2.93 5.91 5.74
CA PHE A 275 1.79 5.12 5.30
C PHE A 275 0.65 5.10 6.33
N ALA A 276 0.95 5.14 7.63
CA ALA A 276 -0.05 5.30 8.68
C ALA A 276 -0.80 6.64 8.56
N SER A 277 -0.09 7.74 8.26
CA SER A 277 -0.72 9.04 7.99
C SER A 277 -1.50 9.05 6.67
N PHE A 278 -1.00 8.39 5.62
CA PHE A 278 -1.51 8.50 4.26
C PHE A 278 -2.85 7.80 4.08
N MET A 279 -2.92 6.51 4.41
CA MET A 279 -4.08 5.66 4.07
C MET A 279 -5.35 6.03 4.84
N GLY A 280 -5.22 6.46 6.09
CA GLY A 280 -6.39 6.87 6.87
C GLY A 280 -7.11 8.08 6.28
N VAL A 281 -6.38 9.06 5.76
CA VAL A 281 -6.99 10.26 5.17
C VAL A 281 -7.72 9.95 3.85
N THR A 282 -7.28 8.95 3.08
CA THR A 282 -7.99 8.55 1.86
C THR A 282 -9.38 7.96 2.14
N LEU A 283 -9.63 7.51 3.38
CA LEU A 283 -10.95 7.07 3.84
C LEU A 283 -11.71 8.19 4.56
N ILE A 284 -11.05 8.88 5.50
CA ILE A 284 -11.71 9.85 6.40
C ILE A 284 -12.12 11.12 5.68
N LEU A 285 -11.36 11.60 4.69
CA LEU A 285 -11.70 12.82 3.96
C LEU A 285 -12.97 12.68 3.12
N PRO A 286 -13.18 11.61 2.32
CA PRO A 286 -14.46 11.33 1.69
C PRO A 286 -15.63 11.27 2.68
N LEU A 287 -15.46 10.55 3.79
CA LEU A 287 -16.51 10.44 4.81
C LEU A 287 -16.84 11.80 5.45
N PHE A 288 -15.87 12.67 5.67
CA PHE A 288 -16.10 14.03 6.14
C PHE A 288 -16.93 14.83 5.13
N ILE A 289 -16.56 14.76 3.84
CA ILE A 289 -17.24 15.51 2.77
C ILE A 289 -18.69 15.07 2.62
N GLU A 290 -18.96 13.77 2.64
CA GLU A 290 -20.31 13.23 2.46
C GLU A 290 -21.18 13.41 3.69
N ASN A 291 -20.65 13.17 4.91
CA ASN A 291 -21.46 13.12 6.11
C ASN A 291 -21.53 14.43 6.90
N GLN A 292 -20.53 15.31 6.77
CA GLN A 292 -20.40 16.51 7.58
C GLN A 292 -20.44 17.79 6.75
N TRP A 293 -19.70 17.84 5.65
CA TRP A 293 -19.69 19.01 4.77
C TRP A 293 -20.94 19.09 3.87
N GLY A 294 -21.69 17.97 3.71
CA GLY A 294 -22.91 17.89 2.91
C GLY A 294 -22.68 17.78 1.39
N GLY A 295 -21.48 17.38 0.99
CA GLY A 295 -21.13 17.17 -0.40
C GLY A 295 -21.59 15.81 -0.93
N THR A 296 -21.39 15.63 -2.23
CA THR A 296 -21.69 14.40 -2.94
C THR A 296 -20.49 13.46 -2.98
N ALA A 297 -20.69 12.19 -3.33
CA ALA A 297 -19.62 11.26 -3.60
C ALA A 297 -18.67 11.74 -4.73
N LEU A 298 -19.18 12.56 -5.66
CA LEU A 298 -18.34 13.21 -6.66
C LEU A 298 -17.40 14.23 -6.02
N ASP A 299 -17.88 15.08 -5.11
CA ASP A 299 -17.06 16.05 -4.39
C ASP A 299 -15.98 15.36 -3.56
N ALA A 300 -16.34 14.25 -2.89
CA ALA A 300 -15.40 13.40 -2.16
C ALA A 300 -14.29 12.85 -3.08
N GLY A 301 -14.63 12.40 -4.28
CA GLY A 301 -13.68 11.97 -5.30
C GLY A 301 -12.80 13.12 -5.81
N LEU A 302 -13.40 14.28 -6.08
CA LEU A 302 -12.69 15.48 -6.54
C LEU A 302 -11.69 16.01 -5.50
N ALA A 303 -11.99 15.89 -4.21
CA ALA A 303 -11.07 16.29 -3.15
C ALA A 303 -9.81 15.41 -3.11
N LEU A 304 -9.85 14.17 -3.59
CA LEU A 304 -8.68 13.29 -3.69
C LEU A 304 -7.86 13.48 -4.98
N LEU A 305 -8.41 14.15 -6.01
CA LEU A 305 -7.72 14.37 -7.29
C LEU A 305 -6.34 15.04 -7.17
N PRO A 306 -6.12 16.06 -6.31
CA PRO A 306 -4.79 16.63 -6.14
C PRO A 306 -3.76 15.58 -5.74
N GLY A 307 -4.15 14.56 -4.95
CA GLY A 307 -3.30 13.43 -4.60
C GLY A 307 -2.92 12.58 -5.81
N THR A 308 -3.86 12.38 -6.73
CA THR A 308 -3.63 11.68 -7.99
C THR A 308 -2.62 12.41 -8.87
N PHE A 309 -2.79 13.72 -9.06
CA PHE A 309 -1.86 14.56 -9.83
C PHE A 309 -0.49 14.64 -9.15
N ALA A 310 -0.45 14.83 -7.83
CA ALA A 310 0.79 14.83 -7.07
C ALA A 310 1.54 13.50 -7.24
N ALA A 311 0.85 12.35 -7.15
CA ALA A 311 1.47 11.05 -7.34
C ALA A 311 2.05 10.88 -8.75
N PHE A 312 1.38 11.40 -9.77
CA PHE A 312 1.82 11.27 -11.15
C PHE A 312 3.05 12.14 -11.48
N PHE A 313 3.07 13.39 -11.00
CA PHE A 313 4.12 14.35 -11.33
C PHE A 313 5.22 14.45 -10.27
N ILE A 314 4.84 14.48 -8.99
CA ILE A 314 5.79 14.73 -7.90
C ILE A 314 6.63 13.48 -7.58
N ASN A 315 6.08 12.25 -7.67
CA ASN A 315 6.89 11.05 -7.42
C ASN A 315 8.11 10.94 -8.36
N PRO A 316 7.96 11.03 -9.71
CA PRO A 316 9.10 11.00 -10.61
C PRO A 316 10.05 12.19 -10.41
N LEU A 317 9.51 13.39 -10.19
CA LEU A 317 10.29 14.60 -9.94
C LEU A 317 11.13 14.47 -8.66
N ALA A 318 10.55 14.00 -7.56
CA ALA A 318 11.25 13.78 -6.30
C ALA A 318 12.36 12.72 -6.44
N GLY A 319 12.09 11.63 -7.19
CA GLY A 319 13.10 10.63 -7.53
C GLY A 319 14.28 11.24 -8.30
N PHE A 320 13.98 11.99 -9.35
CA PHE A 320 15.00 12.67 -10.17
C PHE A 320 15.81 13.69 -9.37
N LEU A 321 15.16 14.50 -8.55
CA LEU A 321 15.85 15.44 -7.67
C LEU A 321 16.74 14.73 -6.65
N THR A 322 16.28 13.57 -6.14
CA THR A 322 17.05 12.76 -5.19
C THR A 322 18.36 12.26 -5.82
N ASP A 323 18.30 11.79 -7.06
CA ASP A 323 19.51 11.36 -7.77
C ASP A 323 20.47 12.53 -8.05
N LYS A 324 19.95 13.76 -8.29
CA LYS A 324 20.76 14.94 -8.58
C LYS A 324 21.34 15.65 -7.36
N ILE A 325 20.53 15.93 -6.34
CA ILE A 325 20.90 16.78 -5.20
C ILE A 325 20.98 16.00 -3.87
N GLY A 326 20.69 14.70 -3.91
CA GLY A 326 20.69 13.82 -2.74
C GLY A 326 19.33 13.74 -2.03
N ALA A 327 19.16 12.71 -1.22
CA ALA A 327 17.87 12.41 -0.57
C ALA A 327 17.46 13.45 0.48
N ARG A 328 18.41 13.97 1.26
CA ARG A 328 18.12 14.85 2.41
C ARG A 328 17.28 16.08 2.06
N PRO A 329 17.68 16.96 1.10
CA PRO A 329 16.89 18.16 0.82
C PRO A 329 15.48 17.80 0.33
N VAL A 330 15.34 16.77 -0.51
CA VAL A 330 14.05 16.35 -1.05
C VAL A 330 13.15 15.80 0.05
N VAL A 331 13.67 14.89 0.91
CA VAL A 331 12.91 14.28 2.01
C VAL A 331 12.49 15.32 3.04
N VAL A 332 13.38 16.26 3.42
CA VAL A 332 13.04 17.33 4.38
C VAL A 332 11.97 18.25 3.80
N THR A 333 12.13 18.74 2.57
CA THR A 333 11.13 19.61 1.94
C THR A 333 9.78 18.92 1.82
N ALA A 334 9.75 17.67 1.32
CA ALA A 334 8.50 16.92 1.19
C ALA A 334 7.86 16.63 2.55
N SER A 335 8.66 16.41 3.61
CA SER A 335 8.13 16.20 4.96
C SER A 335 7.51 17.46 5.57
N VAL A 336 7.99 18.65 5.20
CA VAL A 336 7.35 19.93 5.57
C VAL A 336 5.98 20.04 4.89
N PHE A 337 5.89 19.75 3.59
CA PHE A 337 4.60 19.76 2.89
C PHE A 337 3.61 18.77 3.49
N LEU A 338 4.08 17.55 3.84
CA LEU A 338 3.25 16.55 4.50
C LEU A 338 2.73 17.06 5.84
N LEU A 339 3.61 17.61 6.69
CA LEU A 339 3.27 18.08 8.03
C LEU A 339 2.32 19.27 7.96
N VAL A 340 2.62 20.28 7.13
CA VAL A 340 1.77 21.47 6.96
C VAL A 340 0.39 21.08 6.44
N GLY A 341 0.32 20.23 5.41
CA GLY A 341 -0.95 19.76 4.87
C GLY A 341 -1.75 18.91 5.85
N ALA A 342 -1.11 18.01 6.61
CA ALA A 342 -1.79 17.22 7.63
C ALA A 342 -2.25 18.08 8.82
N ALA A 343 -1.42 19.03 9.27
CA ALA A 343 -1.78 19.93 10.35
C ALA A 343 -2.91 20.91 9.96
N SER A 344 -2.92 21.40 8.70
CA SER A 344 -4.02 22.26 8.24
C SER A 344 -5.37 21.55 8.27
N MET A 345 -5.42 20.24 7.97
CA MET A 345 -6.65 19.46 8.01
C MET A 345 -7.22 19.28 9.43
N MET A 346 -6.46 19.51 10.49
CA MET A 346 -6.99 19.51 11.86
C MET A 346 -7.99 20.66 12.12
N PHE A 347 -7.94 21.70 11.30
CA PHE A 347 -8.81 22.88 11.42
C PHE A 347 -9.95 22.86 10.39
N ILE A 348 -10.23 21.68 9.81
CA ILE A 348 -11.32 21.52 8.83
C ILE A 348 -12.66 21.85 9.48
N ASP A 349 -13.52 22.56 8.74
CA ASP A 349 -14.82 23.03 9.19
C ASP A 349 -15.89 22.82 8.11
N GLU A 350 -17.13 22.66 8.53
CA GLU A 350 -18.30 22.50 7.64
C GLU A 350 -18.55 23.74 6.75
N THR A 351 -18.14 24.91 7.23
CA THR A 351 -18.33 26.19 6.52
C THR A 351 -17.20 26.52 5.54
N MET A 352 -16.13 25.72 5.55
CA MET A 352 -14.98 25.95 4.66
C MET A 352 -15.38 25.82 3.19
N PRO A 353 -14.89 26.72 2.32
CA PRO A 353 -15.09 26.58 0.89
C PRO A 353 -14.35 25.33 0.37
N PHE A 354 -14.99 24.60 -0.54
CA PHE A 354 -14.45 23.33 -1.09
C PHE A 354 -13.01 23.43 -1.62
N TRP A 355 -12.70 24.54 -2.33
CA TRP A 355 -11.34 24.73 -2.85
C TRP A 355 -10.25 24.75 -1.78
N LEU A 356 -10.58 25.19 -0.54
CA LEU A 356 -9.63 25.20 0.57
C LEU A 356 -9.36 23.78 1.09
N ILE A 357 -10.39 22.94 1.18
CA ILE A 357 -10.26 21.50 1.50
C ILE A 357 -9.37 20.81 0.45
N VAL A 358 -9.63 21.07 -0.82
CA VAL A 358 -8.84 20.56 -1.96
C VAL A 358 -7.38 21.02 -1.88
N LEU A 359 -7.13 22.28 -1.51
CA LEU A 359 -5.79 22.85 -1.35
C LEU A 359 -5.02 22.18 -0.20
N MET A 360 -5.66 22.02 0.98
CA MET A 360 -5.06 21.35 2.14
C MET A 360 -4.65 19.92 1.78
N GLN A 361 -5.54 19.17 1.12
CA GLN A 361 -5.26 17.83 0.62
C GLN A 361 -4.15 17.82 -0.43
N GLY A 362 -4.11 18.80 -1.32
CA GLY A 362 -3.09 18.95 -2.35
C GLY A 362 -1.69 19.16 -1.76
N ILE A 363 -1.56 20.04 -0.76
CA ILE A 363 -0.32 20.28 -0.03
C ILE A 363 0.15 18.99 0.64
N ARG A 364 -0.73 18.31 1.36
CA ARG A 364 -0.43 17.04 2.03
C ARG A 364 0.01 15.96 1.02
N ALA A 365 -0.73 15.81 -0.06
CA ALA A 365 -0.47 14.80 -1.09
C ALA A 365 0.86 15.03 -1.83
N THR A 366 1.24 16.30 -2.04
CA THR A 366 2.57 16.68 -2.54
C THR A 366 3.67 16.17 -1.60
N GLY A 367 3.48 16.32 -0.29
CA GLY A 367 4.39 15.78 0.71
C GLY A 367 4.49 14.25 0.67
N VAL A 368 3.35 13.54 0.63
CA VAL A 368 3.31 12.07 0.52
C VAL A 368 4.06 11.60 -0.72
N SER A 369 3.74 12.16 -1.88
CA SER A 369 4.33 11.78 -3.15
C SER A 369 5.83 12.09 -3.21
N GLY A 370 6.27 13.21 -2.63
CA GLY A 370 7.66 13.59 -2.54
C GLY A 370 8.52 12.70 -1.62
N LEU A 371 7.91 11.86 -0.78
CA LEU A 371 8.61 11.03 0.20
C LEU A 371 8.77 9.57 -0.21
N ILE A 372 7.83 8.99 -0.96
CA ILE A 372 7.78 7.55 -1.25
C ILE A 372 9.08 7.06 -1.89
N SER A 373 9.49 7.68 -2.99
CA SER A 373 10.67 7.29 -3.76
C SER A 373 11.99 7.62 -3.03
N PRO A 374 12.22 8.86 -2.56
CA PRO A 374 13.47 9.22 -1.89
C PRO A 374 13.77 8.42 -0.64
N LEU A 375 12.76 8.17 0.21
CA LEU A 375 12.93 7.37 1.42
C LEU A 375 13.31 5.92 1.09
N THR A 376 12.62 5.33 0.10
CA THR A 376 12.84 3.93 -0.28
C THR A 376 14.22 3.75 -0.89
N SER A 377 14.61 4.58 -1.87
CA SER A 377 15.91 4.50 -2.53
C SER A 377 17.07 4.80 -1.58
N TRP A 378 16.95 5.83 -0.72
CA TRP A 378 17.96 6.17 0.27
C TRP A 378 18.14 5.06 1.33
N GLY A 379 17.04 4.49 1.82
CA GLY A 379 17.07 3.44 2.83
C GLY A 379 17.67 2.14 2.31
N MET A 380 17.35 1.76 1.09
CA MET A 380 17.82 0.51 0.47
C MET A 380 19.19 0.65 -0.20
N GLY A 381 19.65 1.85 -0.56
CA GLY A 381 20.85 2.08 -1.36
C GLY A 381 22.17 1.59 -0.77
N ASN A 382 22.24 1.32 0.54
CA ASN A 382 23.40 0.77 1.22
C ASN A 382 23.30 -0.74 1.54
N LEU A 383 22.20 -1.38 1.17
CA LEU A 383 22.04 -2.82 1.37
C LEU A 383 22.76 -3.61 0.28
N SER A 384 23.16 -4.84 0.60
CA SER A 384 23.67 -5.77 -0.40
C SER A 384 22.54 -6.33 -1.25
N HIS A 385 22.84 -6.72 -2.49
CA HIS A 385 21.86 -7.30 -3.40
C HIS A 385 21.16 -8.55 -2.81
N GLU A 386 21.84 -9.31 -1.98
CA GLU A 386 21.34 -10.56 -1.38
C GLU A 386 20.13 -10.34 -0.45
N VAL A 387 20.10 -9.19 0.26
CA VAL A 387 19.05 -8.88 1.23
C VAL A 387 18.04 -7.85 0.70
N MET A 388 18.17 -7.44 -0.56
CA MET A 388 17.32 -6.40 -1.14
C MET A 388 15.83 -6.81 -1.18
N THR A 389 15.57 -8.07 -1.55
CA THR A 389 14.22 -8.64 -1.55
C THR A 389 13.65 -8.78 -0.14
N ASP A 390 14.51 -9.15 0.83
CA ASP A 390 14.12 -9.21 2.25
C ASP A 390 13.68 -7.83 2.75
N ALA A 391 14.47 -6.79 2.41
CA ALA A 391 14.17 -5.40 2.77
C ALA A 391 12.87 -4.89 2.14
N SER A 392 12.66 -5.13 0.84
CA SER A 392 11.46 -4.70 0.13
C SER A 392 10.22 -5.43 0.62
N SER A 393 10.29 -6.75 0.83
CA SER A 393 9.18 -7.56 1.34
C SER A 393 8.80 -7.15 2.77
N PHE A 394 9.77 -7.07 3.68
CA PHE A 394 9.49 -6.71 5.06
C PHE A 394 8.94 -5.28 5.19
N SER A 395 9.51 -4.32 4.44
CA SER A 395 8.99 -2.95 4.40
C SER A 395 7.57 -2.88 3.85
N THR A 396 7.25 -3.64 2.81
CA THR A 396 5.90 -3.63 2.21
C THR A 396 4.87 -4.22 3.18
N ALA A 397 5.16 -5.36 3.83
CA ALA A 397 4.26 -5.98 4.79
C ALA A 397 3.98 -5.06 6.00
N THR A 398 5.03 -4.45 6.56
CA THR A 398 4.88 -3.55 7.71
C THR A 398 4.20 -2.23 7.36
N ARG A 399 4.47 -1.65 6.18
CA ARG A 399 3.74 -0.46 5.69
C ARG A 399 2.25 -0.74 5.56
N GLN A 400 1.86 -1.92 5.08
CA GLN A 400 0.45 -2.31 4.98
C GLN A 400 -0.20 -2.41 6.37
N ALA A 401 0.48 -3.04 7.34
CA ALA A 401 -0.01 -3.13 8.72
C ALA A 401 -0.12 -1.74 9.39
N CYS A 402 0.88 -0.88 9.21
CA CYS A 402 0.85 0.49 9.73
C CYS A 402 -0.20 1.37 9.04
N ALA A 403 -0.45 1.18 7.74
CA ALA A 403 -1.53 1.83 7.01
C ALA A 403 -2.90 1.46 7.60
N SER A 404 -3.13 0.17 7.83
CA SER A 404 -4.38 -0.32 8.46
C SER A 404 -4.53 0.20 9.89
N MET A 405 -3.44 0.21 10.67
CA MET A 405 -3.43 0.78 12.03
C MET A 405 -3.78 2.27 12.03
N GLY A 406 -3.15 3.04 11.13
CA GLY A 406 -3.43 4.48 11.01
C GLY A 406 -4.88 4.76 10.66
N THR A 407 -5.43 4.01 9.69
CA THR A 407 -6.85 4.09 9.30
C THR A 407 -7.76 3.74 10.48
N ALA A 408 -7.49 2.63 11.19
CA ALA A 408 -8.26 2.20 12.34
C ALA A 408 -8.28 3.25 13.46
N LEU A 409 -7.13 3.85 13.77
CA LEU A 409 -7.02 4.91 14.77
C LEU A 409 -7.82 6.17 14.38
N MET A 410 -7.79 6.53 13.09
CA MET A 410 -8.55 7.68 12.60
C MET A 410 -10.07 7.43 12.63
N VAL A 411 -10.54 6.25 12.22
CA VAL A 411 -11.96 5.85 12.32
C VAL A 411 -12.39 5.83 13.79
N PHE A 412 -11.54 5.30 14.67
CA PHE A 412 -11.82 5.32 16.10
C PHE A 412 -12.03 6.73 16.65
N MET A 413 -11.19 7.70 16.27
CA MET A 413 -11.36 9.08 16.77
C MET A 413 -12.71 9.66 16.40
N VAL A 414 -13.23 9.34 15.20
CA VAL A 414 -14.57 9.77 14.78
C VAL A 414 -15.65 9.15 15.67
N SER A 415 -15.59 7.84 15.93
CA SER A 415 -16.57 7.15 16.78
C SER A 415 -16.45 7.56 18.25
N PHE A 416 -15.22 7.63 18.77
CA PHE A 416 -14.95 8.01 20.16
C PHE A 416 -15.48 9.39 20.52
N ALA A 417 -15.33 10.37 19.63
CA ALA A 417 -15.85 11.72 19.87
C ALA A 417 -17.37 11.70 20.07
N SER A 418 -18.10 10.91 19.30
CA SER A 418 -19.55 10.78 19.46
C SER A 418 -19.95 10.10 20.78
N GLU A 419 -19.16 9.13 21.26
CA GLU A 419 -19.43 8.42 22.52
C GLU A 419 -19.25 9.30 23.76
N ILE A 420 -18.29 10.22 23.73
CA ILE A 420 -18.05 11.16 24.85
C ILE A 420 -18.86 12.46 24.71
N GLY A 421 -19.83 12.51 23.79
CA GLY A 421 -20.73 13.65 23.60
C GLY A 421 -20.11 14.85 22.87
N MET A 422 -18.98 14.68 22.19
CA MET A 422 -18.42 15.71 21.32
C MET A 422 -19.18 15.77 19.98
N THR A 423 -19.04 16.90 19.27
CA THR A 423 -19.61 17.04 17.93
C THR A 423 -18.94 16.09 16.93
N SER A 424 -19.68 15.64 15.92
CA SER A 424 -19.11 14.81 14.84
C SER A 424 -17.93 15.49 14.16
N LEU A 425 -17.99 16.82 13.99
CA LEU A 425 -16.90 17.63 13.45
C LEU A 425 -15.61 17.45 14.26
N MET A 426 -15.67 17.53 15.60
CA MET A 426 -14.50 17.29 16.45
C MET A 426 -13.92 15.89 16.28
N GLY A 427 -14.77 14.89 16.02
CA GLY A 427 -14.32 13.53 15.69
C GLY A 427 -13.46 13.47 14.44
N TYR A 428 -13.86 14.15 13.38
CA TYR A 428 -13.07 14.27 12.16
C TYR A 428 -11.78 15.07 12.38
N GLN A 429 -11.83 16.17 13.13
CA GLN A 429 -10.64 16.96 13.48
C GLN A 429 -9.62 16.14 14.27
N LEU A 430 -10.08 15.34 15.25
CA LEU A 430 -9.23 14.40 16.00
C LEU A 430 -8.63 13.31 15.09
N ALA A 431 -9.40 12.78 14.13
CA ALA A 431 -8.89 11.84 13.15
C ALA A 431 -7.76 12.47 12.30
N PHE A 432 -7.93 13.70 11.83
CA PHE A 432 -6.85 14.42 11.13
C PHE A 432 -5.66 14.74 12.02
N ALA A 433 -5.88 14.96 13.34
CA ALA A 433 -4.80 15.12 14.30
C ALA A 433 -3.93 13.85 14.43
N VAL A 434 -4.51 12.66 14.36
CA VAL A 434 -3.74 11.40 14.28
C VAL A 434 -2.85 11.38 13.04
N SER A 435 -3.36 11.79 11.86
CA SER A 435 -2.56 11.92 10.65
C SER A 435 -1.42 12.93 10.82
N ALA A 436 -1.69 14.08 11.43
CA ALA A 436 -0.70 15.11 11.72
C ALA A 436 0.39 14.61 12.70
N LEU A 437 0.02 13.82 13.71
CA LEU A 437 0.97 13.19 14.64
C LEU A 437 1.93 12.24 13.90
N PHE A 438 1.42 11.36 13.06
CA PHE A 438 2.28 10.48 12.24
C PHE A 438 3.15 11.27 11.27
N SER A 439 2.63 12.36 10.70
CA SER A 439 3.38 13.27 9.83
C SER A 439 4.49 13.99 10.59
N LEU A 440 4.26 14.38 11.83
CA LEU A 440 5.27 14.96 12.71
C LEU A 440 6.38 13.95 13.05
N LEU A 441 6.03 12.72 13.40
CA LEU A 441 7.01 11.64 13.65
C LEU A 441 7.86 11.36 12.40
N MET A 442 7.23 11.39 11.23
CA MET A 442 7.92 11.27 9.96
C MET A 442 8.86 12.45 9.72
N PHE A 443 8.39 13.69 9.92
CA PHE A 443 9.20 14.91 9.79
C PHE A 443 10.42 14.92 10.73
N LEU A 444 10.22 14.58 12.00
CA LEU A 444 11.31 14.47 12.97
C LEU A 444 12.32 13.40 12.53
N SER A 445 11.84 12.26 12.02
CA SER A 445 12.70 11.22 11.46
C SER A 445 13.52 11.73 10.28
N ALA A 446 12.93 12.54 9.40
CA ALA A 446 13.58 13.13 8.24
C ALA A 446 14.68 14.13 8.65
N VAL A 447 14.36 15.05 9.54
CA VAL A 447 15.28 16.14 9.95
C VAL A 447 16.45 15.60 10.76
N LEU A 448 16.19 14.72 11.73
CA LEU A 448 17.20 14.28 12.69
C LEU A 448 18.13 13.18 12.13
N TRP A 449 17.64 12.32 11.26
CA TRP A 449 18.36 11.09 10.91
C TRP A 449 18.64 10.91 9.42
N VAL A 450 17.92 11.57 8.51
CA VAL A 450 18.25 11.50 7.09
C VAL A 450 19.46 12.42 6.84
N ARG A 451 20.63 11.80 6.67
CA ARG A 451 21.90 12.48 6.38
C ARG A 451 22.30 12.24 4.91
N ARG A 452 23.24 13.06 4.42
CA ARG A 452 23.79 12.91 3.05
C ARG A 452 24.43 11.56 2.82
#